data_3909159f8c7fbb17152bd87495d85bf2
#
_entry.id   3909159f8c7fbb17152bd87495d85bf2
#
_cell.length_a   1.000
_cell.length_b   1.000
_cell.length_c   1.000
_cell.angle_alpha   90.00
_cell.angle_beta   90.00
_cell.angle_gamma   90.00
#
_symmetry.space_group_name_H-M   'P 1'
#
loop_
_entity.id
_entity.type
_entity.pdbx_description
1 polymer ?
#
loop_
_entity_poly.entity_id
_entity_poly.type
_entity_poly.pdbx_seq_one_letter_code
_entity_poly.pdbx_strand_id
1 'polypeptide(L)'
;MPKSQTSKPLDNLKNSLDDRILYPWQYLEYLGEDDRTFIEKSEGIYLFDKTGRKLIDGPGGMWNVNVGHGVKEIADAVYAQIRSMPYASPFTESTEIAYNYASRLVKYAPGDLKRVFFTSGGSAAVDSALRFVMFYNNVRGLRDKKQIISRHDAYHGSTYLGASCSGKERDKNNFDFANDIVHHLSSPNPFRKPDDMSDEDFCDLKVKELEDKIIELGPEKVAAFIAEPILASGGVIVPPKGYQKKTLEVCRKYDVIYISDEIVTGF
;
A
#
# COMPACT_ATOMS: atom_id res chain seq x y z
N MET A 1 -12.30 24.18 24.93
CA MET A 1 -13.44 23.36 25.40
C MET A 1 -13.09 22.81 26.77
N PRO A 2 -13.96 22.79 27.79
CA PRO A 2 -13.62 22.35 29.12
C PRO A 2 -13.36 20.83 29.13
N LYS A 3 -12.25 20.41 29.75
CA LYS A 3 -11.85 19.01 29.96
C LYS A 3 -12.92 18.30 30.81
N SER A 4 -13.55 17.22 30.30
CA SER A 4 -14.49 16.42 31.08
C SER A 4 -13.73 15.61 32.14
N GLN A 5 -14.23 15.61 33.37
CA GLN A 5 -13.63 15.01 34.56
C GLN A 5 -13.80 13.48 34.68
N THR A 6 -13.66 12.71 33.57
CA THR A 6 -13.82 11.24 33.61
C THR A 6 -12.52 10.46 33.36
N SER A 7 -11.34 11.08 33.56
CA SER A 7 -10.02 10.52 33.16
C SER A 7 -9.30 9.64 34.21
N LYS A 8 -9.76 9.54 35.45
CA LYS A 8 -8.97 8.90 36.53
C LYS A 8 -8.66 7.39 36.43
N PRO A 9 -9.45 6.51 35.82
CA PRO A 9 -9.05 5.11 35.66
C PRO A 9 -8.07 4.87 34.50
N LEU A 10 -8.03 5.75 33.50
CA LEU A 10 -7.13 5.63 32.33
C LEU A 10 -5.72 6.13 32.61
N ASP A 11 -5.57 7.12 33.48
CA ASP A 11 -4.26 7.68 33.83
C ASP A 11 -3.32 6.67 34.48
N ASN A 12 -3.84 5.70 35.24
CA ASN A 12 -3.03 4.63 35.82
C ASN A 12 -2.60 3.54 34.82
N LEU A 13 -3.30 3.41 33.68
CA LEU A 13 -2.90 2.50 32.61
C LEU A 13 -1.90 3.17 31.65
N LYS A 14 -2.01 4.47 31.43
CA LYS A 14 -1.04 5.25 30.65
C LYS A 14 0.37 5.08 31.19
N ASN A 15 0.56 5.24 32.48
CA ASN A 15 1.88 5.17 33.12
C ASN A 15 2.55 3.79 33.11
N SER A 16 1.89 2.72 32.64
CA SER A 16 2.43 1.37 32.65
C SER A 16 2.64 0.73 31.28
N LEU A 17 2.11 1.29 30.20
CA LEU A 17 2.09 0.67 28.88
C LEU A 17 2.74 1.50 27.77
N ASP A 18 2.90 2.80 27.96
CA ASP A 18 3.12 3.75 26.87
C ASP A 18 4.53 3.81 26.30
N ASP A 19 5.54 3.40 27.03
CA ASP A 19 6.95 3.46 26.62
C ASP A 19 7.46 2.20 25.94
N ARG A 20 6.62 1.16 25.81
CA ARG A 20 7.02 -0.15 25.26
C ARG A 20 6.63 -0.38 23.81
N ILE A 21 5.69 0.41 23.29
CA ILE A 21 5.19 0.27 21.93
C ILE A 21 5.48 1.55 21.17
N LEU A 22 6.31 1.45 20.13
CA LEU A 22 6.50 2.51 19.16
C LEU A 22 5.43 2.35 18.06
N TYR A 23 4.53 3.32 17.98
CA TYR A 23 3.46 3.31 17.00
C TYR A 23 3.89 3.96 15.66
N PRO A 24 3.33 3.53 14.53
CA PRO A 24 3.55 4.20 13.26
C PRO A 24 3.16 5.68 13.32
N TRP A 25 3.95 6.55 12.68
CA TRP A 25 3.74 8.01 12.61
C TRP A 25 3.65 8.72 13.97
N GLN A 26 4.21 8.13 15.02
CA GLN A 26 4.31 8.76 16.33
C GLN A 26 5.50 9.73 16.37
N TYR A 27 5.29 10.95 16.87
CA TYR A 27 6.37 11.86 17.19
C TYR A 27 7.08 11.37 18.46
N LEU A 28 8.38 11.08 18.34
CA LEU A 28 9.16 10.49 19.43
C LEU A 28 9.27 11.43 20.66
N GLU A 29 9.20 12.75 20.45
CA GLU A 29 9.19 13.75 21.51
C GLU A 29 7.92 13.69 22.40
N TYR A 30 6.83 13.09 21.90
CA TYR A 30 5.58 12.89 22.65
C TYR A 30 5.36 11.42 23.03
N LEU A 31 6.44 10.64 23.10
CA LEU A 31 6.35 9.24 23.49
C LEU A 31 5.81 9.12 24.94
N GLY A 32 4.74 8.34 25.12
CA GLY A 32 4.06 8.21 26.43
C GLY A 32 3.03 9.30 26.73
N GLU A 33 2.93 10.35 25.93
CA GLU A 33 1.93 11.43 26.06
C GLU A 33 0.70 11.27 25.17
N ASP A 34 0.71 10.27 24.28
CA ASP A 34 -0.35 10.02 23.31
C ASP A 34 -1.68 9.64 23.98
N ASP A 35 -2.75 10.33 23.61
CA ASP A 35 -4.11 10.02 24.09
C ASP A 35 -4.79 8.96 23.21
N ARG A 36 -4.23 7.73 23.21
CA ARG A 36 -4.76 6.62 22.42
C ARG A 36 -5.97 5.98 23.09
N THR A 37 -6.98 5.67 22.27
CA THR A 37 -8.14 4.92 22.71
C THR A 37 -7.79 3.44 22.85
N PHE A 38 -7.99 2.85 24.03
CA PHE A 38 -7.81 1.42 24.25
C PHE A 38 -9.07 0.66 23.81
N ILE A 39 -8.98 -0.02 22.68
CA ILE A 39 -10.05 -0.87 22.16
C ILE A 39 -9.99 -2.23 22.84
N GLU A 40 -11.12 -2.69 23.39
CA GLU A 40 -11.25 -3.97 24.09
C GLU A 40 -11.94 -5.03 23.22
N LYS A 41 -12.94 -4.64 22.46
CA LYS A 41 -13.67 -5.54 21.54
C LYS A 41 -14.20 -4.81 20.31
N SER A 42 -14.61 -5.58 19.33
CA SER A 42 -15.22 -5.08 18.12
C SER A 42 -16.35 -6.00 17.63
N GLU A 43 -17.34 -5.44 16.91
CA GLU A 43 -18.47 -6.19 16.37
C GLU A 43 -19.10 -5.44 15.19
N GLY A 44 -19.22 -6.07 14.04
CA GLY A 44 -19.75 -5.45 12.83
C GLY A 44 -18.96 -4.21 12.44
N ILE A 45 -19.57 -3.04 12.49
CA ILE A 45 -18.91 -1.74 12.20
C ILE A 45 -18.49 -0.99 13.48
N TYR A 46 -18.55 -1.62 14.63
CA TYR A 46 -18.35 -0.95 15.90
C TYR A 46 -17.09 -1.42 16.62
N LEU A 47 -16.42 -0.46 17.27
CA LEU A 47 -15.37 -0.66 18.25
C LEU A 47 -15.90 -0.28 19.64
N PHE A 48 -15.44 -0.98 20.67
CA PHE A 48 -15.78 -0.68 22.05
C PHE A 48 -14.49 -0.49 22.84
N ASP A 49 -14.38 0.65 23.50
CA ASP A 49 -13.23 0.93 24.33
C ASP A 49 -13.39 0.36 25.76
N LYS A 50 -12.31 0.40 26.54
CA LYS A 50 -12.30 -0.10 27.92
C LYS A 50 -13.26 0.64 28.86
N THR A 51 -13.77 1.80 28.47
CA THR A 51 -14.80 2.55 29.24
C THR A 51 -16.21 2.13 28.88
N GLY A 52 -16.38 1.25 27.90
CA GLY A 52 -17.67 0.82 27.36
C GLY A 52 -18.23 1.77 26.29
N ARG A 53 -17.47 2.78 25.87
CA ARG A 53 -17.91 3.70 24.80
C ARG A 53 -17.91 2.96 23.47
N LYS A 54 -19.04 3.09 22.76
CA LYS A 54 -19.25 2.52 21.42
C LYS A 54 -18.83 3.54 20.34
N LEU A 55 -17.94 3.16 19.44
CA LEU A 55 -17.41 3.96 18.35
C LEU A 55 -17.75 3.31 17.01
N ILE A 56 -18.01 4.11 15.98
CA ILE A 56 -18.08 3.62 14.60
C ILE A 56 -16.66 3.55 14.04
N ASP A 57 -16.28 2.40 13.51
CA ASP A 57 -15.02 2.22 12.78
C ASP A 57 -15.20 2.71 11.33
N GLY A 58 -15.21 4.04 11.16
CA GLY A 58 -15.37 4.66 9.84
C GLY A 58 -14.29 4.25 8.82
N PRO A 59 -13.00 4.20 9.20
CA PRO A 59 -11.95 3.75 8.28
C PRO A 59 -11.87 2.23 8.08
N GLY A 60 -12.73 1.43 8.75
CA GLY A 60 -12.72 -0.03 8.61
C GLY A 60 -11.36 -0.66 8.93
N GLY A 61 -10.77 -0.32 10.10
CA GLY A 61 -9.45 -0.80 10.48
C GLY A 61 -8.33 -0.37 9.53
N MET A 62 -8.39 0.84 8.98
CA MET A 62 -7.50 1.31 7.92
C MET A 62 -7.55 0.43 6.67
N TRP A 63 -8.78 0.20 6.18
CA TRP A 63 -9.10 -0.61 4.97
C TRP A 63 -8.80 -2.11 5.08
N ASN A 64 -8.67 -2.64 6.31
CA ASN A 64 -8.40 -4.06 6.53
C ASN A 64 -9.64 -4.90 6.92
N VAL A 65 -10.74 -4.24 7.30
CA VAL A 65 -11.93 -4.91 7.85
C VAL A 65 -13.12 -4.69 6.92
N ASN A 66 -12.97 -5.06 5.65
CA ASN A 66 -13.94 -4.79 4.59
C ASN A 66 -15.29 -5.48 4.79
N VAL A 67 -15.33 -6.60 5.53
CA VAL A 67 -16.54 -7.38 5.81
C VAL A 67 -17.08 -7.17 7.23
N GLY A 68 -16.50 -6.22 7.96
CA GLY A 68 -16.83 -5.96 9.36
C GLY A 68 -16.09 -6.86 10.35
N HIS A 69 -16.17 -6.48 11.61
CA HIS A 69 -15.54 -7.17 12.74
C HIS A 69 -16.35 -8.39 13.19
N GLY A 70 -15.67 -9.44 13.65
CA GLY A 70 -16.27 -10.58 14.34
C GLY A 70 -17.06 -11.54 13.45
N VAL A 71 -16.71 -11.64 12.16
CA VAL A 71 -17.35 -12.59 11.22
C VAL A 71 -17.02 -14.02 11.64
N LYS A 72 -18.04 -14.73 12.14
CA LYS A 72 -17.91 -16.05 12.75
C LYS A 72 -17.36 -17.09 11.75
N GLU A 73 -17.83 -17.07 10.53
CA GLU A 73 -17.44 -18.01 9.47
C GLU A 73 -15.95 -17.92 9.15
N ILE A 74 -15.39 -16.72 9.16
CA ILE A 74 -13.95 -16.50 8.97
C ILE A 74 -13.17 -17.02 10.17
N ALA A 75 -13.62 -16.68 11.39
CA ALA A 75 -12.97 -17.13 12.62
C ALA A 75 -12.95 -18.66 12.73
N ASP A 76 -14.07 -19.33 12.44
CA ASP A 76 -14.19 -20.79 12.47
C ASP A 76 -13.29 -21.46 11.41
N ALA A 77 -13.20 -20.91 10.21
CA ALA A 77 -12.32 -21.40 9.15
C ALA A 77 -10.84 -21.28 9.52
N VAL A 78 -10.43 -20.13 10.08
CA VAL A 78 -9.06 -19.90 10.56
C VAL A 78 -8.73 -20.86 11.71
N TYR A 79 -9.63 -21.01 12.67
CA TYR A 79 -9.47 -21.94 13.80
C TYR A 79 -9.28 -23.38 13.33
N ALA A 80 -10.14 -23.86 12.41
CA ALA A 80 -10.06 -25.21 11.87
C ALA A 80 -8.73 -25.45 11.13
N GLN A 81 -8.30 -24.47 10.32
CA GLN A 81 -7.05 -24.56 9.57
C GLN A 81 -5.82 -24.58 10.50
N ILE A 82 -5.76 -23.71 11.51
CA ILE A 82 -4.64 -23.68 12.46
C ILE A 82 -4.55 -25.01 13.24
N ARG A 83 -5.67 -25.61 13.58
CA ARG A 83 -5.68 -26.90 14.28
C ARG A 83 -5.22 -28.08 13.41
N SER A 84 -5.56 -28.06 12.13
CA SER A 84 -5.22 -29.17 11.23
C SER A 84 -3.78 -29.05 10.70
N MET A 85 -3.39 -27.86 10.27
CA MET A 85 -2.06 -27.60 9.72
C MET A 85 -1.79 -26.10 9.75
N PRO A 86 -1.06 -25.59 10.78
CA PRO A 86 -0.81 -24.16 10.94
C PRO A 86 0.24 -23.61 9.99
N TYR A 87 1.20 -24.47 9.59
CA TYR A 87 2.31 -24.06 8.73
C TYR A 87 2.91 -25.26 8.00
N ALA A 88 3.28 -25.04 6.74
CA ALA A 88 4.18 -25.88 5.98
C ALA A 88 5.15 -24.97 5.20
N SER A 89 6.41 -25.37 5.13
CA SER A 89 7.46 -24.53 4.51
C SER A 89 7.28 -24.43 3.00
N PRO A 90 7.07 -23.26 2.43
CA PRO A 90 6.93 -23.11 0.98
C PRO A 90 8.24 -23.34 0.21
N PHE A 91 9.36 -23.59 0.90
CA PHE A 91 10.63 -23.94 0.27
C PHE A 91 10.66 -25.39 -0.21
N THR A 92 9.95 -26.27 0.46
CA THR A 92 9.99 -27.71 0.20
C THR A 92 8.61 -28.33 0.06
N GLU A 93 7.59 -27.77 0.71
CA GLU A 93 6.22 -28.29 0.71
C GLU A 93 5.25 -27.37 -0.04
N SER A 94 4.13 -27.93 -0.43
CA SER A 94 2.97 -27.21 -0.95
C SER A 94 1.73 -27.61 -0.19
N THR A 95 0.74 -26.72 -0.14
CA THR A 95 -0.51 -26.98 0.55
C THR A 95 -1.70 -26.79 -0.37
N GLU A 96 -2.72 -27.64 -0.22
CA GLU A 96 -3.93 -27.56 -1.03
C GLU A 96 -4.64 -26.21 -0.84
N ILE A 97 -4.65 -25.67 0.39
CA ILE A 97 -5.29 -24.37 0.68
C ILE A 97 -4.60 -23.21 -0.07
N ALA A 98 -3.26 -23.19 -0.10
CA ALA A 98 -2.51 -22.18 -0.84
C ALA A 98 -2.75 -22.27 -2.36
N TYR A 99 -2.76 -23.51 -2.89
CA TYR A 99 -3.06 -23.76 -4.30
C TYR A 99 -4.47 -23.32 -4.67
N ASN A 100 -5.47 -23.69 -3.88
CA ASN A 100 -6.86 -23.34 -4.11
C ASN A 100 -7.08 -21.82 -4.04
N TYR A 101 -6.44 -21.16 -3.08
CA TYR A 101 -6.51 -19.70 -2.98
C TYR A 101 -5.85 -19.02 -4.17
N ALA A 102 -4.64 -19.42 -4.54
CA ALA A 102 -3.96 -18.91 -5.74
C ALA A 102 -4.80 -19.11 -7.01
N SER A 103 -5.41 -20.28 -7.16
CA SER A 103 -6.29 -20.61 -8.29
C SER A 103 -7.55 -19.76 -8.35
N ARG A 104 -8.04 -19.28 -7.22
CA ARG A 104 -9.14 -18.30 -7.16
C ARG A 104 -8.66 -16.90 -7.53
N LEU A 105 -7.53 -16.45 -6.98
CA LEU A 105 -6.98 -15.11 -7.24
C LEU A 105 -6.69 -14.88 -8.71
N VAL A 106 -6.07 -15.84 -9.41
CA VAL A 106 -5.74 -15.67 -10.84
C VAL A 106 -6.98 -15.55 -11.74
N LYS A 107 -8.18 -15.96 -11.28
CA LYS A 107 -9.43 -15.75 -12.02
C LYS A 107 -9.87 -14.28 -12.05
N TYR A 108 -9.45 -13.50 -11.07
CA TYR A 108 -9.76 -12.07 -10.96
C TYR A 108 -8.61 -11.19 -11.44
N ALA A 109 -7.42 -11.78 -11.63
CA ALA A 109 -6.26 -11.05 -12.10
C ALA A 109 -6.45 -10.61 -13.57
N PRO A 110 -6.06 -9.39 -13.94
CA PRO A 110 -6.22 -8.89 -15.30
C PRO A 110 -5.21 -9.53 -16.27
N GLY A 111 -5.60 -9.59 -17.54
CA GLY A 111 -4.74 -10.03 -18.64
C GLY A 111 -4.33 -11.50 -18.51
N ASP A 112 -3.02 -11.76 -18.57
CA ASP A 112 -2.43 -13.10 -18.55
C ASP A 112 -1.67 -13.43 -17.26
N LEU A 113 -1.93 -12.71 -16.18
CA LEU A 113 -1.34 -12.99 -14.87
C LEU A 113 -1.80 -14.35 -14.34
N LYS A 114 -0.86 -15.30 -14.18
CA LYS A 114 -1.14 -16.71 -13.88
C LYS A 114 -0.41 -17.24 -12.66
N ARG A 115 0.33 -16.40 -11.96
CA ARG A 115 1.14 -16.82 -10.81
C ARG A 115 0.89 -15.88 -9.64
N VAL A 116 0.90 -16.46 -8.44
CA VAL A 116 0.77 -15.74 -7.16
C VAL A 116 2.01 -16.01 -6.34
N PHE A 117 2.58 -14.95 -5.78
CA PHE A 117 3.64 -15.00 -4.81
C PHE A 117 3.12 -14.42 -3.50
N PHE A 118 2.95 -15.27 -2.50
CA PHE A 118 2.42 -14.85 -1.19
C PHE A 118 3.52 -14.19 -0.36
N THR A 119 3.18 -13.09 0.30
CA THR A 119 4.06 -12.34 1.20
C THR A 119 3.36 -12.07 2.53
N SER A 120 4.12 -11.55 3.50
CA SER A 120 3.60 -11.23 4.84
C SER A 120 2.89 -9.87 4.94
N GLY A 121 2.88 -9.07 3.88
CA GLY A 121 2.25 -7.76 3.86
C GLY A 121 2.61 -6.94 2.64
N GLY A 122 1.96 -5.77 2.47
CA GLY A 122 2.10 -4.91 1.30
C GLY A 122 3.51 -4.41 1.04
N SER A 123 4.23 -3.98 2.08
CA SER A 123 5.64 -3.55 1.94
C SER A 123 6.52 -4.66 1.38
N ALA A 124 6.34 -5.89 1.88
CA ALA A 124 7.07 -7.05 1.39
C ALA A 124 6.66 -7.43 -0.05
N ALA A 125 5.38 -7.24 -0.41
CA ALA A 125 4.88 -7.49 -1.76
C ALA A 125 5.50 -6.51 -2.77
N VAL A 126 5.47 -5.21 -2.47
CA VAL A 126 6.07 -4.17 -3.31
C VAL A 126 7.57 -4.38 -3.47
N ASP A 127 8.29 -4.61 -2.37
CA ASP A 127 9.74 -4.85 -2.42
C ASP A 127 10.08 -6.08 -3.26
N SER A 128 9.31 -7.16 -3.10
CA SER A 128 9.45 -8.40 -3.89
C SER A 128 9.17 -8.15 -5.37
N ALA A 129 8.14 -7.37 -5.72
CA ALA A 129 7.82 -7.03 -7.10
C ALA A 129 8.94 -6.23 -7.76
N LEU A 130 9.47 -5.20 -7.09
CA LEU A 130 10.57 -4.38 -7.59
C LEU A 130 11.85 -5.21 -7.78
N ARG A 131 12.19 -6.06 -6.82
CA ARG A 131 13.34 -6.98 -6.93
C ARG A 131 13.13 -7.99 -8.06
N PHE A 132 11.92 -8.50 -8.23
CA PHE A 132 11.60 -9.42 -9.32
C PHE A 132 11.75 -8.76 -10.69
N VAL A 133 11.35 -7.50 -10.85
CA VAL A 133 11.58 -6.72 -12.08
C VAL A 133 13.08 -6.57 -12.37
N MET A 134 13.88 -6.26 -11.36
CA MET A 134 15.35 -6.18 -11.52
C MET A 134 15.94 -7.53 -11.93
N PHE A 135 15.51 -8.62 -11.29
CA PHE A 135 15.92 -9.98 -11.64
C PHE A 135 15.52 -10.33 -13.08
N TYR A 136 14.29 -10.07 -13.47
CA TYR A 136 13.77 -10.30 -14.82
C TYR A 136 14.62 -9.59 -15.89
N ASN A 137 14.93 -8.32 -15.68
CA ASN A 137 15.79 -7.58 -16.61
C ASN A 137 17.21 -8.12 -16.65
N ASN A 138 17.78 -8.55 -15.51
CA ASN A 138 19.10 -9.19 -15.46
C ASN A 138 19.17 -10.49 -16.28
N VAL A 139 18.13 -11.34 -16.16
CA VAL A 139 18.04 -12.60 -16.92
C VAL A 139 17.94 -12.34 -18.43
N ARG A 140 17.30 -11.22 -18.82
CA ARG A 140 17.22 -10.76 -20.22
C ARG A 140 18.53 -10.11 -20.73
N GLY A 141 19.54 -9.96 -19.89
CA GLY A 141 20.80 -9.28 -20.23
C GLY A 141 20.74 -7.76 -20.10
N LEU A 142 19.63 -7.20 -19.65
CA LEU A 142 19.39 -5.75 -19.51
C LEU A 142 19.80 -5.26 -18.12
N ARG A 143 21.10 -5.37 -17.79
CA ARG A 143 21.61 -5.14 -16.44
C ARG A 143 21.51 -3.70 -15.96
N ASP A 144 21.48 -2.73 -16.86
CA ASP A 144 21.39 -1.30 -16.55
C ASP A 144 19.94 -0.83 -16.40
N LYS A 145 18.93 -1.67 -16.69
CA LYS A 145 17.52 -1.37 -16.60
C LYS A 145 17.04 -1.48 -15.16
N LYS A 146 17.24 -0.39 -14.36
CA LYS A 146 17.04 -0.34 -12.91
C LYS A 146 16.21 0.84 -12.43
N GLN A 147 16.04 1.89 -13.24
CA GLN A 147 15.33 3.09 -12.84
C GLN A 147 13.84 2.78 -12.62
N ILE A 148 13.28 3.31 -11.55
CA ILE A 148 11.89 3.12 -11.15
C ILE A 148 11.21 4.48 -11.16
N ILE A 149 10.03 4.55 -11.77
CA ILE A 149 9.19 5.75 -11.76
C ILE A 149 8.00 5.50 -10.83
N SER A 150 7.69 6.48 -9.98
CA SER A 150 6.54 6.52 -9.10
C SER A 150 5.87 7.89 -9.17
N ARG A 151 5.02 8.24 -8.21
CA ARG A 151 4.28 9.51 -8.20
C ARG A 151 4.37 10.19 -6.84
N HIS A 152 4.36 11.51 -6.83
CA HIS A 152 4.07 12.26 -5.61
C HIS A 152 2.69 11.88 -5.06
N ASP A 153 2.50 12.01 -3.76
CA ASP A 153 1.33 11.58 -2.98
C ASP A 153 1.13 10.05 -2.90
N ALA A 154 1.92 9.23 -3.59
CA ALA A 154 1.83 7.77 -3.50
C ALA A 154 2.34 7.22 -2.16
N TYR A 155 1.86 6.01 -1.82
CA TYR A 155 2.37 5.22 -0.70
C TYR A 155 2.57 3.76 -1.12
N HIS A 156 3.79 3.26 -1.01
CA HIS A 156 4.17 1.92 -1.47
C HIS A 156 4.84 1.07 -0.38
N GLY A 157 4.62 1.41 0.88
CA GLY A 157 5.12 0.66 2.02
C GLY A 157 6.31 1.31 2.72
N SER A 158 6.87 0.58 3.71
CA SER A 158 7.90 1.07 4.65
C SER A 158 9.23 0.32 4.55
N THR A 159 9.40 -0.61 3.59
CA THR A 159 10.72 -1.15 3.23
C THR A 159 11.54 -0.08 2.51
N TYR A 160 12.87 -0.22 2.44
CA TYR A 160 13.73 0.80 1.84
C TYR A 160 13.32 1.19 0.42
N LEU A 161 13.07 0.20 -0.48
CA LEU A 161 12.61 0.50 -1.84
C LEU A 161 11.14 0.95 -1.87
N GLY A 162 10.26 0.33 -1.09
CA GLY A 162 8.85 0.75 -1.01
C GLY A 162 8.69 2.18 -0.49
N ALA A 163 9.43 2.54 0.55
CA ALA A 163 9.46 3.90 1.08
C ALA A 163 10.09 4.89 0.09
N SER A 164 11.13 4.46 -0.65
CA SER A 164 11.71 5.27 -1.72
C SER A 164 10.70 5.56 -2.84
N CYS A 165 9.87 4.60 -3.21
CA CYS A 165 8.78 4.77 -4.19
C CYS A 165 7.61 5.59 -3.66
N SER A 166 7.42 5.69 -2.34
CA SER A 166 6.41 6.55 -1.73
C SER A 166 6.74 8.02 -1.98
N GLY A 167 5.73 8.84 -2.29
CA GLY A 167 5.93 10.21 -2.79
C GLY A 167 5.43 11.32 -1.86
N LYS A 168 5.14 11.01 -0.58
CA LYS A 168 4.71 12.02 0.39
C LYS A 168 5.92 12.64 1.09
N GLU A 169 6.29 13.84 0.69
CA GLU A 169 7.48 14.54 1.19
C GLU A 169 7.52 14.70 2.72
N ARG A 170 6.36 14.92 3.34
CA ARG A 170 6.26 15.06 4.80
C ARG A 170 6.72 13.80 5.58
N ASP A 171 6.62 12.62 4.94
CA ASP A 171 6.94 11.33 5.56
C ASP A 171 8.42 10.94 5.32
N LYS A 172 9.19 11.79 4.62
CA LYS A 172 10.57 11.51 4.22
C LYS A 172 11.63 12.17 5.10
N ASN A 173 11.24 13.11 5.96
CA ASN A 173 12.19 13.84 6.78
C ASN A 173 13.03 12.89 7.67
N ASN A 174 14.35 13.11 7.66
CA ASN A 174 15.33 12.35 8.45
C ASN A 174 15.49 10.87 8.09
N PHE A 175 15.00 10.44 6.92
CA PHE A 175 15.22 9.09 6.40
C PHE A 175 16.06 9.13 5.12
N ASP A 176 16.77 8.02 4.86
CA ASP A 176 17.53 7.83 3.62
C ASP A 176 16.70 7.04 2.61
N PHE A 177 16.85 7.38 1.32
CA PHE A 177 16.10 6.79 0.21
C PHE A 177 16.99 6.51 -0.99
N ALA A 178 16.56 5.61 -1.88
CA ALA A 178 17.21 5.25 -3.13
C ALA A 178 16.95 6.30 -4.22
N ASN A 179 17.37 7.56 -3.98
CA ASN A 179 17.11 8.69 -4.87
C ASN A 179 17.86 8.62 -6.22
N ASP A 180 18.85 7.75 -6.32
CA ASP A 180 19.63 7.47 -7.53
C ASP A 180 18.87 6.59 -8.55
N ILE A 181 17.87 5.83 -8.09
CA ILE A 181 17.10 4.92 -8.94
C ILE A 181 15.59 5.16 -8.92
N VAL A 182 15.06 5.99 -8.02
CA VAL A 182 13.62 6.26 -7.91
C VAL A 182 13.30 7.70 -8.26
N HIS A 183 12.37 7.88 -9.19
CA HIS A 183 11.94 9.18 -9.72
C HIS A 183 10.45 9.36 -9.55
N HIS A 184 10.01 10.55 -9.14
CA HIS A 184 8.60 10.84 -8.91
C HIS A 184 8.04 11.80 -9.96
N LEU A 185 6.90 11.40 -10.54
CA LEU A 185 6.05 12.27 -11.36
C LEU A 185 5.12 13.09 -10.47
N SER A 186 4.56 14.13 -11.01
CA SER A 186 3.53 14.88 -10.31
C SER A 186 2.27 14.03 -10.05
N SER A 187 1.53 14.36 -9.00
CA SER A 187 0.29 13.67 -8.63
C SER A 187 -0.80 13.85 -9.71
N PRO A 188 -1.48 12.77 -10.14
CA PRO A 188 -2.57 12.87 -11.11
C PRO A 188 -3.90 13.30 -10.45
N ASN A 189 -3.85 14.35 -9.63
CA ASN A 189 -4.97 14.84 -8.84
C ASN A 189 -5.84 15.82 -9.63
N PRO A 190 -7.08 15.44 -10.07
CA PRO A 190 -7.94 16.32 -10.87
C PRO A 190 -8.37 17.59 -10.13
N PHE A 191 -8.41 17.58 -8.78
CA PHE A 191 -8.71 18.79 -7.99
C PHE A 191 -7.59 19.82 -8.00
N ARG A 192 -6.42 19.47 -8.53
CA ARG A 192 -5.26 20.35 -8.64
C ARG A 192 -4.93 20.73 -10.08
N LYS A 193 -5.78 20.36 -11.04
CA LYS A 193 -5.61 20.76 -12.44
C LYS A 193 -5.91 22.25 -12.62
N PRO A 194 -5.35 22.91 -13.65
CA PRO A 194 -5.76 24.25 -14.05
C PRO A 194 -7.28 24.34 -14.30
N ASP A 195 -7.90 25.47 -13.91
CA ASP A 195 -9.36 25.66 -13.99
C ASP A 195 -9.90 25.58 -15.43
N ASP A 196 -9.10 25.98 -16.41
CA ASP A 196 -9.42 26.01 -17.85
C ASP A 196 -9.11 24.68 -18.55
N MET A 197 -8.58 23.69 -17.86
CA MET A 197 -8.18 22.40 -18.43
C MET A 197 -9.29 21.34 -18.25
N SER A 198 -9.63 20.62 -19.31
CA SER A 198 -10.55 19.48 -19.20
C SER A 198 -9.89 18.29 -18.46
N ASP A 199 -10.71 17.36 -17.94
CA ASP A 199 -10.18 16.13 -17.32
C ASP A 199 -9.44 15.25 -18.31
N GLU A 200 -9.82 15.28 -19.59
CA GLU A 200 -9.15 14.53 -20.66
C GLU A 200 -7.78 15.11 -20.96
N ASP A 201 -7.68 16.43 -21.16
CA ASP A 201 -6.40 17.11 -21.39
C ASP A 201 -5.46 16.95 -20.18
N PHE A 202 -6.00 17.01 -18.96
CA PHE A 202 -5.24 16.76 -17.76
C PHE A 202 -4.74 15.30 -17.69
N CYS A 203 -5.57 14.34 -18.08
CA CYS A 203 -5.15 12.95 -18.20
C CYS A 203 -3.99 12.81 -19.17
N ASP A 204 -4.10 13.40 -20.35
CA ASP A 204 -3.09 13.32 -21.42
C ASP A 204 -1.78 14.01 -21.00
N LEU A 205 -1.87 15.15 -20.32
CA LEU A 205 -0.73 15.81 -19.70
C LEU A 205 0.00 14.88 -18.73
N LYS A 206 -0.73 14.19 -17.83
CA LYS A 206 -0.14 13.30 -16.84
C LYS A 206 0.43 12.02 -17.44
N VAL A 207 -0.15 11.52 -18.51
CA VAL A 207 0.40 10.40 -19.30
C VAL A 207 1.67 10.83 -20.02
N LYS A 208 1.67 12.04 -20.60
CA LYS A 208 2.84 12.60 -21.24
C LYS A 208 4.00 12.79 -20.28
N GLU A 209 3.77 13.22 -19.05
CA GLU A 209 4.82 13.30 -18.01
C GLU A 209 5.55 11.96 -17.81
N LEU A 210 4.81 10.84 -17.83
CA LEU A 210 5.43 9.51 -17.75
C LEU A 210 6.29 9.20 -18.96
N GLU A 211 5.77 9.47 -20.16
CA GLU A 211 6.51 9.24 -21.41
C GLU A 211 7.77 10.08 -21.47
N ASP A 212 7.67 11.38 -21.18
CA ASP A 212 8.79 12.30 -21.17
C ASP A 212 9.86 11.86 -20.15
N LYS A 213 9.46 11.41 -18.96
CA LYS A 213 10.39 10.90 -17.94
C LYS A 213 11.09 9.62 -18.38
N ILE A 214 10.40 8.71 -19.04
CA ILE A 214 11.02 7.49 -19.60
C ILE A 214 12.07 7.87 -20.65
N ILE A 215 11.77 8.83 -21.53
CA ILE A 215 12.70 9.30 -22.57
C ILE A 215 13.90 10.02 -21.93
N GLU A 216 13.66 10.88 -20.94
CA GLU A 216 14.72 11.62 -20.20
C GLU A 216 15.72 10.66 -19.54
N LEU A 217 15.24 9.61 -18.88
CA LEU A 217 16.06 8.64 -18.16
C LEU A 217 16.77 7.64 -19.10
N GLY A 218 16.26 7.48 -20.31
CA GLY A 218 16.63 6.45 -21.28
C GLY A 218 15.76 5.19 -21.10
N PRO A 219 14.96 4.82 -22.13
CA PRO A 219 14.06 3.67 -22.07
C PRO A 219 14.77 2.34 -21.69
N GLU A 220 16.01 2.21 -22.11
CA GLU A 220 16.86 1.06 -21.81
C GLU A 220 17.25 0.96 -20.31
N LYS A 221 17.08 2.03 -19.55
CA LYS A 221 17.40 2.11 -18.11
C LYS A 221 16.16 2.02 -17.22
N VAL A 222 14.97 2.37 -17.72
CA VAL A 222 13.74 2.36 -16.92
C VAL A 222 13.19 0.95 -16.79
N ALA A 223 13.19 0.41 -15.57
CA ALA A 223 12.76 -0.94 -15.25
C ALA A 223 11.24 -1.03 -15.02
N ALA A 224 10.68 -0.10 -14.26
CA ALA A 224 9.28 -0.14 -13.85
C ALA A 224 8.67 1.24 -13.65
N PHE A 225 7.36 1.31 -13.85
CA PHE A 225 6.47 2.33 -13.30
C PHE A 225 5.54 1.66 -12.29
N ILE A 226 5.54 2.15 -11.03
CA ILE A 226 4.65 1.67 -9.97
C ILE A 226 3.57 2.69 -9.68
N ALA A 227 2.32 2.23 -9.60
CA ALA A 227 1.17 3.11 -9.46
C ALA A 227 0.01 2.45 -8.72
N GLU A 228 -0.57 3.17 -7.76
CA GLU A 228 -1.88 2.83 -7.18
C GLU A 228 -2.99 3.23 -8.16
N PRO A 229 -4.05 2.44 -8.37
CA PRO A 229 -5.21 2.87 -9.15
C PRO A 229 -5.91 4.10 -8.55
N ILE A 230 -5.99 4.15 -7.23
CA ILE A 230 -6.43 5.29 -6.43
C ILE A 230 -5.35 5.53 -5.38
N LEU A 231 -4.79 6.74 -5.31
CA LEU A 231 -3.78 7.07 -4.30
C LEU A 231 -4.47 7.25 -2.94
N ALA A 232 -4.67 6.14 -2.24
CA ALA A 232 -5.48 6.10 -1.03
C ALA A 232 -4.88 6.95 0.08
N SER A 233 -3.64 6.67 0.46
CA SER A 233 -2.91 7.38 1.52
C SER A 233 -2.56 8.82 1.17
N GLY A 234 -2.56 9.17 -0.12
CA GLY A 234 -2.38 10.54 -0.62
C GLY A 234 -3.60 11.45 -0.44
N GLY A 235 -4.74 10.89 -0.03
CA GLY A 235 -5.99 11.62 0.16
C GLY A 235 -7.14 11.11 -0.72
N VAL A 236 -7.13 9.81 -1.04
CA VAL A 236 -8.12 9.14 -1.90
C VAL A 236 -8.22 9.84 -3.27
N ILE A 237 -7.04 10.09 -3.85
CA ILE A 237 -6.94 10.74 -5.16
C ILE A 237 -7.32 9.73 -6.24
N VAL A 238 -8.43 9.98 -6.91
CA VAL A 238 -8.90 9.22 -8.07
C VAL A 238 -8.34 9.88 -9.33
N PRO A 239 -7.41 9.24 -10.05
CA PRO A 239 -6.86 9.79 -11.29
C PRO A 239 -7.94 9.99 -12.37
N PRO A 240 -7.71 10.84 -13.37
CA PRO A 240 -8.66 11.03 -14.46
C PRO A 240 -8.99 9.71 -15.18
N LYS A 241 -10.19 9.62 -15.72
CA LYS A 241 -10.64 8.43 -16.47
C LYS A 241 -9.66 8.09 -17.60
N GLY A 242 -9.24 6.83 -17.66
CA GLY A 242 -8.34 6.34 -18.72
C GLY A 242 -6.84 6.43 -18.35
N TYR A 243 -6.47 7.10 -17.26
CA TYR A 243 -5.07 7.28 -16.86
C TYR A 243 -4.29 5.96 -16.76
N GLN A 244 -4.82 4.95 -16.03
CA GLN A 244 -4.14 3.65 -15.88
C GLN A 244 -3.96 2.94 -17.23
N LYS A 245 -4.97 2.98 -18.09
CA LYS A 245 -4.89 2.35 -19.41
C LYS A 245 -3.82 3.01 -20.28
N LYS A 246 -3.85 4.35 -20.37
CA LYS A 246 -2.92 5.11 -21.19
C LYS A 246 -1.48 4.98 -20.65
N THR A 247 -1.26 5.01 -19.33
CA THR A 247 0.08 4.79 -18.73
C THR A 247 0.59 3.37 -18.95
N LEU A 248 -0.27 2.36 -18.90
CA LEU A 248 0.10 0.98 -19.25
C LEU A 248 0.52 0.88 -20.74
N GLU A 249 -0.17 1.57 -21.63
CA GLU A 249 0.18 1.61 -23.07
C GLU A 249 1.55 2.26 -23.29
N VAL A 250 1.85 3.36 -22.59
CA VAL A 250 3.18 3.99 -22.58
C VAL A 250 4.24 3.02 -22.05
N CYS A 251 4.00 2.36 -20.93
CA CYS A 251 4.93 1.37 -20.38
C CYS A 251 5.24 0.26 -21.39
N ARG A 252 4.21 -0.29 -22.04
CA ARG A 252 4.37 -1.33 -23.07
C ARG A 252 5.18 -0.85 -24.28
N LYS A 253 4.97 0.39 -24.72
CA LYS A 253 5.70 1.00 -25.84
C LYS A 253 7.21 1.03 -25.62
N TYR A 254 7.63 1.22 -24.36
CA TYR A 254 9.05 1.36 -23.97
C TYR A 254 9.62 0.15 -23.23
N ASP A 255 8.93 -0.99 -23.24
CA ASP A 255 9.34 -2.21 -22.50
C ASP A 255 9.58 -1.94 -20.99
N VAL A 256 8.77 -1.07 -20.40
CA VAL A 256 8.76 -0.78 -18.97
C VAL A 256 7.72 -1.64 -18.28
N ILE A 257 8.06 -2.27 -17.16
CA ILE A 257 7.10 -3.08 -16.39
C ILE A 257 6.15 -2.15 -15.64
N TYR A 258 4.85 -2.33 -15.83
CA TYR A 258 3.80 -1.65 -15.05
C TYR A 258 3.49 -2.47 -13.80
N ILE A 259 3.65 -1.88 -12.61
CA ILE A 259 3.27 -2.49 -11.33
C ILE A 259 2.03 -1.75 -10.82
N SER A 260 0.90 -2.45 -10.77
CA SER A 260 -0.31 -1.91 -10.14
C SER A 260 -0.30 -2.27 -8.65
N ASP A 261 -0.19 -1.25 -7.80
CA ASP A 261 -0.28 -1.43 -6.34
C ASP A 261 -1.75 -1.38 -5.92
N GLU A 262 -2.31 -2.56 -5.73
CA GLU A 262 -3.73 -2.79 -5.42
C GLU A 262 -3.98 -3.05 -3.93
N ILE A 263 -3.05 -2.69 -3.06
CA ILE A 263 -3.15 -2.95 -1.61
C ILE A 263 -4.45 -2.41 -1.01
N VAL A 264 -4.93 -1.28 -1.51
CA VAL A 264 -6.19 -0.68 -1.03
C VAL A 264 -7.34 -0.92 -1.99
N THR A 265 -7.08 -1.10 -3.27
CA THR A 265 -8.09 -1.14 -4.33
C THR A 265 -8.44 -2.54 -4.82
N GLY A 266 -7.62 -3.56 -4.49
CA GLY A 266 -7.83 -4.95 -4.87
C GLY A 266 -8.34 -5.80 -3.70
N PHE A 267 -9.52 -6.46 -3.85
CA PHE A 267 -10.14 -7.44 -2.94
C PHE A 267 -10.48 -6.95 -1.53
#